data_2a927a7abe3cad570d67f084bbf04c8c
#
_entry.id   2a927a7abe3cad570d67f084bbf04c8c
#
_cell.length_a   1.000
_cell.length_b   1.000
_cell.length_c   1.000
_cell.angle_alpha   90.00
_cell.angle_beta   90.00
_cell.angle_gamma   90.00
#
_symmetry.space_group_name_H-M   'P 1'
#
loop_
_entity.id
_entity.type
_entity.pdbx_description
1 polymer ?
#
loop_
_entity_poly.entity_id
_entity_poly.type
_entity_poly.pdbx_seq_one_letter_code
_entity_poly.pdbx_strand_id
1 'polypeptide(L)'
;MKAKVSLKMFVLSAALLVVSLATSARSYDNQLIYNPIEENGMTVGQTVYKMDGNTLANYMKYNYKYDDNKRMIESEALKWNNSKDAWEKDLRINYTYEGK
;
A
#
# COMPACT_ATOMS: atom_id res chain seq x y z
N MET A 1 -0.49 -1.88 19.41
CA MET A 1 -1.74 -2.64 19.25
C MET A 1 -2.64 -2.03 18.22
N LYS A 2 -2.95 -0.78 18.41
CA LYS A 2 -3.85 -0.12 17.48
C LYS A 2 -3.31 -0.05 16.07
N ALA A 3 -2.01 0.14 15.95
CA ALA A 3 -1.42 0.24 14.63
C ALA A 3 -1.64 -1.04 13.83
N LYS A 4 -1.49 -2.18 14.49
CA LYS A 4 -1.69 -3.45 13.82
C LYS A 4 -3.11 -3.63 13.34
N VAL A 5 -4.06 -3.34 14.23
CA VAL A 5 -5.47 -3.48 13.88
C VAL A 5 -5.84 -2.50 12.78
N SER A 6 -5.38 -1.26 12.91
CA SER A 6 -5.67 -0.26 11.91
C SER A 6 -5.11 -0.65 10.56
N LEU A 7 -3.92 -1.23 10.54
CA LEU A 7 -3.32 -1.63 9.30
C LEU A 7 -4.16 -2.69 8.61
N LYS A 8 -4.60 -3.69 9.35
CA LYS A 8 -5.41 -4.74 8.76
C LYS A 8 -6.70 -4.18 8.19
N MET A 9 -7.33 -3.30 8.93
CA MET A 9 -8.56 -2.71 8.48
C MET A 9 -8.31 -1.83 7.26
N PHE A 10 -7.22 -1.13 7.28
CA PHE A 10 -6.86 -0.29 6.15
C PHE A 10 -6.68 -1.11 4.88
N VAL A 11 -5.98 -2.23 5.00
CA VAL A 11 -5.72 -3.08 3.84
C VAL A 11 -7.03 -3.66 3.31
N LEU A 12 -7.89 -4.10 4.19
CA LEU A 12 -9.19 -4.61 3.78
C LEU A 12 -10.00 -3.53 3.11
N SER A 13 -9.95 -2.33 3.66
CA SER A 13 -10.68 -1.22 3.06
C SER A 13 -10.14 -0.91 1.67
N ALA A 14 -8.83 -0.95 1.53
CA ALA A 14 -8.22 -0.70 0.23
C ALA A 14 -8.67 -1.73 -0.78
N ALA A 15 -8.73 -2.99 -0.37
CA ALA A 15 -9.19 -4.05 -1.27
C ALA A 15 -10.63 -3.82 -1.69
N LEU A 16 -11.45 -3.43 -0.76
CA LEU A 16 -12.85 -3.13 -1.07
C LEU A 16 -12.95 -1.95 -2.01
N LEU A 17 -12.13 -0.95 -1.80
CA LEU A 17 -12.12 0.21 -2.67
C LEU A 17 -11.76 -0.17 -4.08
N VAL A 18 -10.80 -1.07 -4.23
CA VAL A 18 -10.40 -1.51 -5.56
C VAL A 18 -11.59 -2.13 -6.27
N VAL A 19 -12.32 -2.98 -5.58
CA VAL A 19 -13.49 -3.61 -6.16
C VAL A 19 -14.52 -2.56 -6.56
N SER A 20 -14.79 -1.63 -5.66
CA SER A 20 -15.76 -0.58 -5.94
C SER A 20 -15.36 0.25 -7.15
N LEU A 21 -14.11 0.64 -7.18
CA LEU A 21 -13.63 1.46 -8.29
C LEU A 21 -13.71 0.72 -9.59
N ALA A 22 -13.39 -0.56 -9.57
CA ALA A 22 -13.44 -1.35 -10.78
C ALA A 22 -14.84 -1.43 -11.34
N THR A 23 -15.84 -1.41 -10.49
CA THR A 23 -17.22 -1.53 -10.97
C THR A 23 -17.84 -0.21 -11.35
N SER A 24 -17.40 0.89 -10.75
CA SER A 24 -18.14 2.13 -10.92
C SER A 24 -17.40 3.18 -11.73
N ALA A 25 -16.11 3.14 -11.75
CA ALA A 25 -15.37 4.27 -12.30
C ALA A 25 -14.75 3.93 -13.63
N ARG A 26 -15.56 3.60 -14.52
CA ARG A 26 -15.07 3.12 -15.78
C ARG A 26 -14.37 4.12 -16.66
N SER A 27 -14.39 5.37 -16.32
CA SER A 27 -13.81 6.34 -17.24
C SER A 27 -12.85 7.32 -16.60
N TYR A 28 -12.38 7.07 -15.40
CA TYR A 28 -11.52 8.02 -14.73
C TYR A 28 -10.07 7.65 -14.90
N ASP A 29 -9.31 8.59 -15.43
CA ASP A 29 -7.90 8.36 -15.73
C ASP A 29 -7.03 8.28 -14.50
N ASN A 30 -7.40 8.98 -13.42
CA ASN A 30 -6.57 8.97 -12.23
C ASN A 30 -7.09 8.05 -11.16
N GLN A 31 -7.78 7.04 -11.55
CA GLN A 31 -8.20 6.01 -10.63
C GLN A 31 -7.00 5.22 -10.14
N LEU A 32 -6.96 4.95 -8.85
CA LEU A 32 -5.87 4.18 -8.25
C LEU A 32 -6.31 2.75 -8.00
N ILE A 33 -5.41 1.83 -8.24
CA ILE A 33 -5.66 0.40 -8.06
C ILE A 33 -4.65 -0.11 -7.03
N TYR A 34 -5.15 -0.75 -5.99
CA TYR A 34 -4.33 -1.23 -4.89
C TYR A 34 -4.13 -2.73 -4.99
N ASN A 35 -2.89 -3.16 -4.83
CA ASN A 35 -2.54 -4.57 -4.90
C ASN A 35 -1.75 -4.97 -3.66
N PRO A 36 -2.42 -5.47 -2.61
CA PRO A 36 -1.73 -5.86 -1.38
C PRO A 36 -0.88 -7.11 -1.59
N ILE A 37 0.21 -7.18 -0.88
CA ILE A 37 1.12 -8.32 -0.90
C ILE A 37 1.14 -8.93 0.48
N GLU A 38 0.81 -10.21 0.57
CA GLU A 38 0.72 -10.89 1.86
C GLU A 38 1.70 -12.04 1.95
N GLU A 39 2.26 -12.20 3.14
CA GLU A 39 3.13 -13.31 3.46
C GLU A 39 2.81 -13.77 4.86
N ASN A 40 2.61 -15.06 5.04
CA ASN A 40 2.36 -15.65 6.35
C ASN A 40 1.19 -14.97 7.07
N GLY A 41 0.17 -14.63 6.32
CA GLY A 41 -1.02 -14.01 6.90
C GLY A 41 -0.87 -12.54 7.26
N MET A 42 0.24 -11.93 6.89
CA MET A 42 0.49 -10.53 7.17
C MET A 42 0.64 -9.77 5.87
N THR A 43 0.16 -8.55 5.85
CA THR A 43 0.37 -7.69 4.70
C THR A 43 1.76 -7.06 4.82
N VAL A 44 2.64 -7.43 3.90
CA VAL A 44 4.01 -6.95 3.94
C VAL A 44 4.26 -5.79 2.98
N GLY A 45 3.25 -5.43 2.22
CA GLY A 45 3.37 -4.29 1.34
C GLY A 45 2.18 -4.16 0.45
N GLN A 46 2.20 -3.17 -0.41
CA GLN A 46 1.22 -3.09 -1.48
C GLN A 46 1.77 -2.20 -2.58
N THR A 47 1.38 -2.52 -3.80
CA THR A 47 1.72 -1.72 -4.95
C THR A 47 0.47 -0.99 -5.40
N VAL A 48 0.61 0.29 -5.67
CA VAL A 48 -0.51 1.11 -6.12
C VAL A 48 -0.23 1.50 -7.56
N TYR A 49 -1.21 1.24 -8.40
CA TYR A 49 -1.13 1.58 -9.82
C TYR A 49 -2.11 2.68 -10.12
N LYS A 50 -1.81 3.41 -11.16
CA LYS A 50 -2.70 4.45 -11.65
C LYS A 50 -3.14 4.05 -13.04
N MET A 51 -4.43 4.20 -13.30
CA MET A 51 -4.94 3.93 -14.65
C MET A 51 -4.44 4.99 -15.60
N ASP A 52 -3.94 4.54 -16.73
CA ASP A 52 -3.47 5.40 -17.78
C ASP A 52 -4.10 4.89 -19.07
N GLY A 53 -5.27 5.41 -19.39
CA GLY A 53 -6.04 4.85 -20.49
C GLY A 53 -6.46 3.43 -20.17
N ASN A 54 -5.99 2.48 -20.95
CA ASN A 54 -6.31 1.08 -20.75
C ASN A 54 -5.19 0.30 -20.07
N THR A 55 -4.16 0.99 -19.61
CA THR A 55 -3.03 0.30 -18.99
C THR A 55 -2.83 0.77 -17.56
N LEU A 56 -2.11 -0.02 -16.81
CA LEU A 56 -1.75 0.33 -15.45
C LEU A 56 -0.32 0.88 -15.43
N ALA A 57 -0.15 1.99 -14.75
CA ALA A 57 1.17 2.57 -14.57
C ALA A 57 1.55 2.51 -13.11
N ASN A 58 2.82 2.30 -12.82
CA ASN A 58 3.30 2.32 -11.45
C ASN A 58 3.07 3.70 -10.85
N TYR A 59 2.67 3.74 -9.59
CA TYR A 59 2.39 4.99 -8.91
C TYR A 59 3.10 5.05 -7.57
N MET A 60 2.72 4.18 -6.64
CA MET A 60 3.30 4.13 -5.31
C MET A 60 3.54 2.68 -4.91
N LYS A 61 4.43 2.50 -3.98
CA LYS A 61 4.72 1.19 -3.44
C LYS A 61 4.96 1.34 -1.94
N TYR A 62 4.40 0.45 -1.16
CA TYR A 62 4.55 0.47 0.28
C TYR A 62 5.16 -0.83 0.75
N ASN A 63 6.11 -0.72 1.66
CA ASN A 63 6.73 -1.88 2.31
C ASN A 63 6.54 -1.75 3.81
N TYR A 64 6.13 -2.85 4.44
CA TYR A 64 5.85 -2.85 5.87
C TYR A 64 6.73 -3.86 6.57
N LYS A 65 7.19 -3.51 7.76
CA LYS A 65 7.97 -4.43 8.59
C LYS A 65 7.31 -4.57 9.94
N TYR A 66 7.42 -5.76 10.50
CA TYR A 66 6.77 -6.10 11.76
C TYR A 66 7.78 -6.67 12.74
N ASP A 67 7.49 -6.52 14.03
CA ASP A 67 8.31 -7.14 15.06
C ASP A 67 7.81 -8.55 15.34
N ASP A 68 8.45 -9.20 16.32
CA ASP A 68 8.10 -10.57 16.67
C ASP A 68 6.68 -10.70 17.21
N ASN A 69 6.12 -9.63 17.68
CA ASN A 69 4.75 -9.61 18.19
C ASN A 69 3.76 -9.21 17.10
N LYS A 70 4.23 -9.18 15.85
CA LYS A 70 3.39 -8.88 14.70
C LYS A 70 2.86 -7.45 14.73
N ARG A 71 3.62 -6.55 15.34
CA ARG A 71 3.27 -5.13 15.34
C ARG A 71 4.12 -4.44 14.28
N MET A 72 3.50 -3.53 13.56
CA MET A 72 4.23 -2.81 12.53
C MET A 72 5.28 -1.91 13.17
N ILE A 73 6.52 -2.03 12.72
CA ILE A 73 7.59 -1.18 13.19
C ILE A 73 8.08 -0.21 12.13
N GLU A 74 7.76 -0.46 10.89
CA GLU A 74 8.19 0.44 9.83
C GLU A 74 7.22 0.38 8.67
N SER A 75 6.95 1.54 8.09
CA SER A 75 6.21 1.66 6.86
C SER A 75 7.00 2.57 5.93
N GLU A 76 7.35 2.06 4.77
CA GLU A 76 8.12 2.81 3.80
C GLU A 76 7.30 3.01 2.54
N ALA A 77 7.26 4.24 2.04
CA ALA A 77 6.57 4.56 0.80
C ALA A 77 7.58 4.92 -0.26
N LEU A 78 7.37 4.36 -1.44
CA LEU A 78 8.20 4.64 -2.60
C LEU A 78 7.33 5.21 -3.69
N LYS A 79 7.89 6.11 -4.45
CA LYS A 79 7.19 6.78 -5.52
C LYS A 79 7.82 6.38 -6.84
N TRP A 80 7.00 6.15 -7.85
CA TRP A 80 7.54 5.79 -9.17
C TRP A 80 8.03 7.04 -9.88
N ASN A 81 9.22 6.95 -10.41
CA ASN A 81 9.81 8.03 -11.21
C ASN A 81 9.82 7.61 -12.67
N ASN A 82 8.93 8.18 -13.46
CA ASN A 82 8.82 7.86 -14.88
C ASN A 82 10.07 8.17 -15.66
N SER A 83 10.72 9.25 -15.32
CA SER A 83 11.91 9.67 -16.06
C SER A 83 13.04 8.69 -15.90
N LYS A 84 13.16 8.10 -14.72
CA LYS A 84 14.25 7.18 -14.44
C LYS A 84 13.84 5.73 -14.49
N ASP A 85 12.55 5.46 -14.65
CA ASP A 85 12.05 4.10 -14.66
C ASP A 85 12.45 3.37 -13.39
N ALA A 86 12.28 4.02 -12.26
CA ALA A 86 12.75 3.46 -10.98
C ALA A 86 11.89 3.94 -9.83
N TRP A 87 11.91 3.16 -8.76
CA TRP A 87 11.27 3.53 -7.51
C TRP A 87 12.20 4.41 -6.71
N GLU A 88 11.65 5.45 -6.12
CA GLU A 88 12.41 6.38 -5.27
C GLU A 88 11.78 6.46 -3.90
N LYS A 89 12.59 6.58 -2.88
CA LYS A 89 12.09 6.70 -1.53
C LYS A 89 11.35 8.01 -1.35
N ASP A 90 10.18 7.92 -0.76
CA ASP A 90 9.35 9.09 -0.53
C ASP A 90 9.19 9.37 0.96
N LEU A 91 8.81 8.36 1.73
CA LEU A 91 8.53 8.55 3.13
C LEU A 91 8.80 7.28 3.90
N ARG A 92 9.34 7.40 5.08
CA ARG A 92 9.50 6.27 5.99
C ARG A 92 8.96 6.66 7.35
N ILE A 93 8.12 5.81 7.90
CA ILE A 93 7.56 6.01 9.23
C ILE A 93 8.01 4.86 10.09
N ASN A 94 8.56 5.19 11.24
CA ASN A 94 8.97 4.19 12.22
C ASN A 94 8.04 4.27 13.42
N TYR A 95 7.63 3.12 13.90
CA TYR A 95 6.72 3.04 15.03
C TYR A 95 7.44 2.42 16.21
N THR A 96 7.28 3.00 17.38
CA THR A 96 7.79 2.43 18.60
C THR A 96 6.62 2.19 19.55
N TYR A 97 6.76 1.15 20.35
CA TYR A 97 5.71 0.77 21.29
C TYR A 97 6.27 0.78 22.69
N GLU A 98 5.59 1.45 23.57
CA GLU A 98 6.03 1.57 24.92
C GLU A 98 5.38 0.54 25.79
N GLY A 99 6.09 0.18 26.83
CA GLY A 99 5.51 -0.58 27.89
C GLY A 99 5.08 -1.95 27.46
N LYS A 100 5.83 -2.60 26.79
CA LYS A 100 5.53 -3.95 26.42
C LYS A 100 4.55 -4.03 25.31
#